data_31037ea0280a2df5e71b3a6d414e3c89
#
_entry.id   31037ea0280a2df5e71b3a6d414e3c89
#
_cell.length_a   1.000
_cell.length_b   1.000
_cell.length_c   1.000
_cell.angle_alpha   90.00
_cell.angle_beta   90.00
_cell.angle_gamma   90.00
#
_symmetry.space_group_name_H-M   'P 1'
#
loop_
_entity.id
_entity.type
_entity.pdbx_description
1 polymer ?
#
loop_
_entity_poly.entity_id
_entity_poly.type
_entity_poly.pdbx_seq_one_letter_code
_entity_poly.pdbx_strand_id
1 'polypeptide(L)'
;MNSVKQPSNRENVFVHQSAAIDNHVIIGDGTKIWHFSHVLSHTSIGERCNIGQNVVIGPDVAIGRGCTIQNNVSVYKGVTLEDDVFCGPSMVFTNIYNPRAAIRKMDQVRPTLVKHGATIGANATIVCGTTLGRYCFIGA
;
A
#
# COMPACT_ATOMS: atom_id res chain seq x y z
N MET A 1 -26.64 1.66 0.66
CA MET A 1 -25.19 1.84 0.87
C MET A 1 -24.84 1.32 2.25
N ASN A 2 -24.13 0.23 2.32
CA ASN A 2 -23.63 -0.25 3.60
C ASN A 2 -22.52 0.70 4.03
N SER A 3 -22.81 1.53 5.04
CA SER A 3 -21.76 2.22 5.78
C SER A 3 -20.88 1.14 6.40
N VAL A 4 -19.66 0.99 5.92
CA VAL A 4 -18.68 0.15 6.57
C VAL A 4 -18.47 0.74 7.96
N LYS A 5 -19.00 0.07 9.00
CA LYS A 5 -18.75 0.46 10.37
C LYS A 5 -17.25 0.35 10.59
N GLN A 6 -16.60 1.47 10.82
CA GLN A 6 -15.22 1.45 11.27
C GLN A 6 -15.13 0.59 12.53
N PRO A 7 -14.17 -0.35 12.61
CA PRO A 7 -13.95 -1.08 13.85
C PRO A 7 -13.67 -0.09 14.98
N SER A 8 -14.32 -0.31 16.11
CA SER A 8 -14.45 0.61 17.25
C SER A 8 -13.14 0.93 18.02
N ASN A 9 -11.97 0.59 17.51
CA ASN A 9 -10.69 0.70 18.22
C ASN A 9 -9.62 1.51 17.47
N ARG A 10 -10.01 2.44 16.61
CA ARG A 10 -9.04 3.29 15.90
C ARG A 10 -8.99 4.69 16.52
N GLU A 11 -8.49 4.76 17.73
CA GLU A 11 -8.14 6.05 18.34
C GLU A 11 -7.00 6.66 17.53
N ASN A 12 -7.10 7.97 17.25
CA ASN A 12 -6.09 8.74 16.53
C ASN A 12 -5.80 8.32 15.08
N VAL A 13 -6.70 7.62 14.43
CA VAL A 13 -6.62 7.30 13.00
C VAL A 13 -7.66 8.14 12.26
N PHE A 14 -7.21 8.85 11.23
CA PHE A 14 -8.12 9.57 10.34
C PHE A 14 -8.42 8.70 9.11
N VAL A 15 -9.68 8.43 8.86
CA VAL A 15 -10.15 7.79 7.63
C VAL A 15 -11.23 8.65 7.02
N HIS A 16 -10.97 9.18 5.83
CA HIS A 16 -11.97 10.00 5.14
C HIS A 16 -13.23 9.16 4.86
N GLN A 17 -14.40 9.79 4.95
CA GLN A 17 -15.69 9.10 4.81
C GLN A 17 -15.87 8.37 3.47
N SER A 18 -15.18 8.79 2.42
CA SER A 18 -15.21 8.13 1.10
C SER A 18 -14.26 6.93 0.99
N ALA A 19 -13.38 6.73 1.95
CA ALA A 19 -12.46 5.60 1.96
C ALA A 19 -13.15 4.34 2.47
N ALA A 20 -12.79 3.19 1.91
CA ALA A 20 -13.30 1.88 2.32
C ALA A 20 -12.20 1.09 3.03
N ILE A 21 -12.52 0.58 4.21
CA ILE A 21 -11.62 -0.27 4.99
C ILE A 21 -12.32 -1.61 5.21
N ASP A 22 -11.73 -2.68 4.67
CA ASP A 22 -12.28 -4.01 4.82
C ASP A 22 -12.08 -4.57 6.24
N ASN A 23 -12.69 -5.70 6.52
CA ASN A 23 -12.51 -6.40 7.79
C ASN A 23 -11.06 -6.89 7.97
N HIS A 24 -10.64 -7.07 9.22
CA HIS A 24 -9.31 -7.58 9.58
C HIS A 24 -8.16 -6.70 9.08
N VAL A 25 -8.38 -5.39 9.00
CA VAL A 25 -7.34 -4.39 8.73
C VAL A 25 -6.88 -3.78 10.04
N ILE A 26 -5.57 -3.67 10.23
CA ILE A 26 -4.94 -3.02 11.38
C ILE A 26 -4.30 -1.72 10.90
N ILE A 27 -4.59 -0.61 11.58
CA ILE A 27 -4.03 0.70 11.26
C ILE A 27 -3.48 1.32 12.54
N GLY A 28 -2.21 1.70 12.51
CA GLY A 28 -1.53 2.32 13.64
C GLY A 28 -1.93 3.77 13.88
N ASP A 29 -1.68 4.23 15.10
CA ASP A 29 -2.02 5.60 15.53
C ASP A 29 -1.36 6.67 14.65
N GLY A 30 -2.06 7.76 14.43
CA GLY A 30 -1.58 8.90 13.66
C GLY A 30 -1.63 8.71 12.15
N THR A 31 -2.05 7.57 11.66
CA THR A 31 -2.19 7.31 10.23
C THR A 31 -3.42 8.01 9.67
N LYS A 32 -3.28 8.55 8.47
CA LYS A 32 -4.35 9.24 7.73
C LYS A 32 -4.58 8.54 6.40
N ILE A 33 -5.85 8.27 6.10
CA ILE A 33 -6.30 7.68 4.84
C ILE A 33 -7.28 8.63 4.18
N TRP A 34 -6.91 9.10 3.01
CA TRP A 34 -7.63 10.15 2.30
C TRP A 34 -8.71 9.60 1.35
N HIS A 35 -9.24 10.46 0.50
CA HIS A 35 -10.42 10.24 -0.33
C HIS A 35 -10.28 9.03 -1.26
N PHE A 36 -11.35 8.25 -1.38
CA PHE A 36 -11.52 7.17 -2.35
C PHE A 36 -10.47 6.08 -2.28
N SER A 37 -9.76 5.97 -1.18
CA SER A 37 -8.80 4.88 -0.99
C SER A 37 -9.49 3.63 -0.46
N HIS A 38 -8.96 2.47 -0.77
CA HIS A 38 -9.49 1.18 -0.36
C HIS A 38 -8.37 0.33 0.26
N VAL A 39 -8.55 -0.04 1.51
CA VAL A 39 -7.65 -0.98 2.20
C VAL A 39 -8.34 -2.32 2.33
N LEU A 40 -7.78 -3.32 1.65
CA LEU A 40 -8.36 -4.66 1.59
C LEU A 40 -7.98 -5.48 2.84
N SER A 41 -8.72 -6.55 3.04
CA SER A 41 -8.63 -7.40 4.23
C SER A 41 -7.23 -7.95 4.49
N HIS A 42 -6.95 -8.22 5.76
CA HIS A 42 -5.68 -8.77 6.25
C HIS A 42 -4.46 -7.89 5.93
N THR A 43 -4.67 -6.60 5.75
CA THR A 43 -3.62 -5.59 5.58
C THR A 43 -3.29 -4.96 6.92
N SER A 44 -2.01 -4.74 7.17
CA SER A 44 -1.54 -3.97 8.32
C SER A 44 -0.79 -2.72 7.86
N ILE A 45 -1.14 -1.58 8.45
CA ILE A 45 -0.49 -0.29 8.21
C ILE A 45 0.01 0.23 9.55
N GLY A 46 1.29 0.58 9.62
CA GLY A 46 1.91 1.08 10.83
C GLY A 46 1.42 2.47 11.25
N GLU A 47 2.06 3.01 12.25
CA GLU A 47 1.77 4.34 12.81
C GLU A 47 2.25 5.46 11.88
N ARG A 48 1.60 6.63 11.96
CA ARG A 48 2.02 7.87 11.30
C ARG A 48 2.26 7.72 9.80
N CYS A 49 1.46 6.89 9.13
CA CYS A 49 1.45 6.81 7.68
C CYS A 49 0.52 7.86 7.07
N ASN A 50 0.82 8.27 5.87
CA ASN A 50 -0.05 9.15 5.10
C ASN A 50 -0.40 8.47 3.77
N ILE A 51 -1.65 8.04 3.66
CA ILE A 51 -2.17 7.33 2.49
C ILE A 51 -3.00 8.30 1.67
N GLY A 52 -2.52 8.66 0.50
CA GLY A 52 -3.14 9.64 -0.38
C GLY A 52 -4.48 9.22 -0.96
N GLN A 53 -4.91 9.95 -1.97
CA GLN A 53 -6.20 9.71 -2.63
C GLN A 53 -6.09 8.59 -3.66
N ASN A 54 -7.19 7.84 -3.81
CA ASN A 54 -7.30 6.78 -4.82
C ASN A 54 -6.14 5.76 -4.73
N VAL A 55 -5.84 5.35 -3.51
CA VAL A 55 -4.82 4.34 -3.20
C VAL A 55 -5.53 3.03 -2.88
N VAL A 56 -5.02 1.93 -3.42
CA VAL A 56 -5.49 0.58 -3.10
C VAL A 56 -4.37 -0.17 -2.39
N ILE A 57 -4.65 -0.75 -1.24
CA ILE A 57 -3.65 -1.51 -0.47
C ILE A 57 -4.22 -2.88 -0.12
N GLY A 58 -3.50 -3.92 -0.51
CA GLY A 58 -3.84 -5.28 -0.13
C GLY A 58 -4.40 -6.14 -1.27
N PRO A 59 -4.97 -7.29 -0.92
CA PRO A 59 -5.03 -7.87 0.42
C PRO A 59 -3.67 -8.39 0.91
N ASP A 60 -3.58 -8.74 2.18
CA ASP A 60 -2.39 -9.39 2.78
C ASP A 60 -1.10 -8.57 2.62
N VAL A 61 -1.16 -7.27 2.76
CA VAL A 61 -0.03 -6.35 2.65
C VAL A 61 0.39 -5.86 4.04
N ALA A 62 1.71 -5.74 4.25
CA ALA A 62 2.27 -5.13 5.44
C ALA A 62 3.01 -3.84 5.08
N ILE A 63 2.65 -2.75 5.75
CA ILE A 63 3.28 -1.44 5.62
C ILE A 63 3.78 -1.01 6.99
N GLY A 64 5.05 -0.65 7.08
CA GLY A 64 5.67 -0.15 8.29
C GLY A 64 5.16 1.22 8.72
N ARG A 65 5.75 1.79 9.75
CA ARG A 65 5.40 3.12 10.24
C ARG A 65 6.03 4.22 9.40
N GLY A 66 5.46 5.42 9.46
CA GLY A 66 6.03 6.61 8.83
C GLY A 66 6.04 6.59 7.30
N CYS A 67 5.32 5.66 6.66
CA CYS A 67 5.27 5.58 5.21
C CYS A 67 4.35 6.65 4.63
N THR A 68 4.73 7.17 3.47
CA THR A 68 3.90 8.05 2.66
C THR A 68 3.63 7.38 1.33
N ILE A 69 2.37 7.17 1.02
CA ILE A 69 1.91 6.65 -0.27
C ILE A 69 1.10 7.73 -0.94
N GLN A 70 1.62 8.26 -2.02
CA GLN A 70 1.00 9.35 -2.76
C GLN A 70 -0.21 8.87 -3.57
N ASN A 71 -0.89 9.80 -4.23
CA ASN A 71 -2.13 9.54 -4.95
C ASN A 71 -1.95 8.53 -6.09
N ASN A 72 -3.00 7.77 -6.37
CA ASN A 72 -3.10 6.86 -7.52
C ASN A 72 -2.06 5.73 -7.49
N VAL A 73 -1.78 5.19 -6.32
CA VAL A 73 -0.86 4.06 -6.14
C VAL A 73 -1.64 2.83 -5.70
N SER A 74 -1.31 1.68 -6.27
CA SER A 74 -1.82 0.38 -5.83
C SER A 74 -0.66 -0.44 -5.23
N VAL A 75 -0.83 -0.83 -3.97
CA VAL A 75 0.11 -1.70 -3.27
C VAL A 75 -0.51 -3.08 -3.20
N TYR A 76 -0.17 -3.92 -4.16
CA TYR A 76 -0.77 -5.23 -4.35
C TYR A 76 -0.24 -6.28 -3.39
N LYS A 77 -1.00 -7.35 -3.24
CA LYS A 77 -0.55 -8.58 -2.56
C LYS A 77 0.84 -8.99 -3.07
N GLY A 78 1.72 -9.30 -2.13
CA GLY A 78 3.12 -9.64 -2.39
C GLY A 78 4.10 -8.50 -2.11
N VAL A 79 3.61 -7.27 -1.94
CA VAL A 79 4.46 -6.12 -1.62
C VAL A 79 4.53 -5.93 -0.10
N THR A 80 5.75 -5.72 0.40
CA THR A 80 6.01 -5.33 1.79
C THR A 80 6.80 -4.03 1.80
N LEU A 81 6.32 -3.05 2.54
CA LEU A 81 7.04 -1.80 2.79
C LEU A 81 7.53 -1.79 4.24
N GLU A 82 8.83 -1.62 4.44
CA GLU A 82 9.40 -1.36 5.77
C GLU A 82 9.10 0.09 6.21
N ASP A 83 9.70 0.55 7.29
CA ASP A 83 9.43 1.88 7.83
C ASP A 83 9.94 3.00 6.93
N ASP A 84 9.28 4.17 7.00
CA ASP A 84 9.71 5.41 6.38
C ASP A 84 9.93 5.33 4.85
N VAL A 85 9.11 4.53 4.17
CA VAL A 85 9.13 4.42 2.71
C VAL A 85 8.25 5.51 2.09
N PHE A 86 8.75 6.10 1.02
CA PHE A 86 7.99 7.04 0.20
C PHE A 86 7.67 6.44 -1.17
N CYS A 87 6.38 6.36 -1.49
CA CYS A 87 5.88 5.98 -2.81
C CYS A 87 5.33 7.21 -3.51
N GLY A 88 6.00 7.66 -4.56
CA GLY A 88 5.62 8.85 -5.35
C GLY A 88 4.30 8.67 -6.10
N PRO A 89 3.65 9.76 -6.52
CA PRO A 89 2.35 9.69 -7.17
C PRO A 89 2.42 8.88 -8.46
N SER A 90 1.39 8.04 -8.64
CA SER A 90 1.23 7.20 -9.83
C SER A 90 2.40 6.22 -10.08
N MET A 91 3.22 5.94 -9.08
CA MET A 91 4.18 4.85 -9.21
C MET A 91 3.44 3.51 -9.26
N VAL A 92 4.06 2.49 -9.79
CA VAL A 92 3.42 1.20 -10.05
C VAL A 92 4.23 0.06 -9.42
N PHE A 93 3.55 -0.79 -8.64
CA PHE A 93 4.03 -2.12 -8.29
C PHE A 93 3.37 -3.15 -9.19
N THR A 94 4.11 -4.12 -9.69
CA THR A 94 3.52 -5.33 -10.27
C THR A 94 3.61 -6.48 -9.27
N ASN A 95 2.86 -7.56 -9.49
CA ASN A 95 2.95 -8.75 -8.63
C ASN A 95 2.99 -10.07 -9.42
N ILE A 96 2.68 -10.02 -10.71
CA ILE A 96 2.83 -11.15 -11.64
C ILE A 96 3.90 -10.75 -12.66
N TYR A 97 4.94 -11.54 -12.77
CA TYR A 97 6.10 -11.20 -13.61
C TYR A 97 5.78 -11.14 -15.10
N ASN A 98 5.02 -12.09 -15.60
CA ASN A 98 4.64 -12.18 -17.02
C ASN A 98 3.16 -12.49 -17.19
N PRO A 99 2.27 -11.53 -16.92
CA PRO A 99 0.84 -11.75 -17.03
C PRO A 99 0.46 -12.07 -18.48
N ARG A 100 -0.62 -12.83 -18.63
CA ARG A 100 -1.22 -13.17 -19.92
C ARG A 100 -2.73 -13.07 -19.81
N ALA A 101 -3.37 -12.44 -20.76
CA ALA A 101 -4.82 -12.22 -20.73
C ALA A 101 -5.62 -13.54 -20.66
N ALA A 102 -5.18 -14.54 -21.37
CA ALA A 102 -5.89 -15.82 -21.45
C ALA A 102 -5.57 -16.80 -20.32
N ILE A 103 -4.61 -16.49 -19.45
CA ILE A 103 -4.12 -17.42 -18.43
C ILE A 103 -4.14 -16.72 -17.07
N ARG A 104 -4.94 -17.25 -16.14
CA ARG A 104 -4.93 -16.76 -14.76
C ARG A 104 -3.65 -17.21 -14.05
N LYS A 105 -2.89 -16.26 -13.52
CA LYS A 105 -1.61 -16.51 -12.85
C LYS A 105 -1.55 -15.97 -11.42
N MET A 106 -2.68 -15.75 -10.78
CA MET A 106 -2.72 -15.18 -9.42
C MET A 106 -2.12 -16.08 -8.34
N ASP A 107 -1.83 -17.32 -8.65
CA ASP A 107 -1.05 -18.26 -7.84
C ASP A 107 0.48 -18.07 -7.98
N GLN A 108 0.92 -17.21 -8.90
CA GLN A 108 2.34 -16.97 -9.23
C GLN A 108 2.81 -15.58 -8.78
N VAL A 109 2.29 -15.09 -7.66
CA VAL A 109 2.72 -13.80 -7.09
C VAL A 109 4.20 -13.86 -6.73
N ARG A 110 4.97 -12.89 -7.21
CA ARG A 110 6.38 -12.71 -6.79
C ARG A 110 6.46 -11.57 -5.77
N PRO A 111 7.04 -11.81 -4.60
CA PRO A 111 7.11 -10.79 -3.55
C PRO A 111 8.08 -9.66 -3.93
N THR A 112 7.75 -8.46 -3.47
CA THR A 112 8.59 -7.27 -3.55
C THR A 112 8.82 -6.74 -2.14
N LEU A 113 10.07 -6.52 -1.77
CA LEU A 113 10.43 -5.93 -0.49
C LEU A 113 11.04 -4.55 -0.69
N VAL A 114 10.43 -3.55 -0.09
CA VAL A 114 10.94 -2.18 -0.06
C VAL A 114 11.48 -1.90 1.33
N LYS A 115 12.78 -1.77 1.45
CA LYS A 115 13.44 -1.62 2.75
C LYS A 115 13.37 -0.19 3.27
N HIS A 116 13.67 -0.06 4.56
CA HIS A 116 13.58 1.16 5.34
C HIS A 116 14.15 2.38 4.60
N GLY A 117 13.38 3.47 4.58
CA GLY A 117 13.81 4.76 4.07
C GLY A 117 13.92 4.87 2.55
N ALA A 118 13.52 3.86 1.79
CA ALA A 118 13.56 3.91 0.34
C ALA A 118 12.56 4.94 -0.21
N THR A 119 12.95 5.61 -1.28
CA THR A 119 12.11 6.58 -2.00
C THR A 119 11.90 6.12 -3.43
N ILE A 120 10.64 6.08 -3.85
CA ILE A 120 10.26 5.72 -5.22
C ILE A 120 9.64 6.94 -5.89
N GLY A 121 10.25 7.40 -6.99
CA GLY A 121 9.80 8.58 -7.72
C GLY A 121 8.48 8.37 -8.45
N ALA A 122 7.86 9.50 -8.82
CA ALA A 122 6.59 9.51 -9.54
C ALA A 122 6.67 8.71 -10.85
N ASN A 123 5.61 7.98 -11.16
CA ASN A 123 5.48 7.13 -12.37
C ASN A 123 6.54 6.02 -12.52
N ALA A 124 7.41 5.81 -11.55
CA ALA A 124 8.34 4.68 -11.59
C ALA A 124 7.59 3.35 -11.50
N THR A 125 8.08 2.35 -12.19
CA THR A 125 7.53 0.99 -12.12
C THR A 125 8.52 0.05 -11.45
N ILE A 126 8.07 -0.62 -10.40
CA ILE A 126 8.84 -1.63 -9.68
C ILE A 126 8.31 -3.00 -10.07
N VAL A 127 9.12 -3.74 -10.81
CA VAL A 127 8.76 -5.10 -11.23
C VAL A 127 8.86 -6.04 -10.02
N CYS A 128 7.89 -6.92 -9.88
CA CYS A 128 7.82 -7.87 -8.78
C CYS A 128 9.04 -8.81 -8.71
N GLY A 129 9.31 -9.30 -7.53
CA GLY A 129 10.52 -10.09 -7.24
C GLY A 129 11.75 -9.25 -6.95
N THR A 130 11.61 -7.93 -6.83
CA THR A 130 12.70 -6.99 -6.59
C THR A 130 12.78 -6.63 -5.10
N THR A 131 13.98 -6.50 -4.58
CA THR A 131 14.24 -5.90 -3.28
C THR A 131 14.87 -4.52 -3.49
N LEU A 132 14.18 -3.47 -2.98
CA LEU A 132 14.75 -2.13 -2.95
C LEU A 132 15.52 -1.96 -1.64
N GLY A 133 16.79 -1.62 -1.72
CA GLY A 133 17.67 -1.49 -0.56
C GLY A 133 17.32 -0.30 0.33
N ARG A 134 17.85 -0.32 1.55
CA ARG A 134 17.64 0.77 2.52
C ARG A 134 18.10 2.11 1.95
N TYR A 135 17.28 3.14 2.13
CA TYR A 135 17.56 4.50 1.68
C TYR A 135 17.87 4.65 0.19
N CYS A 136 17.52 3.66 -0.63
CA CYS A 136 17.68 3.81 -2.07
C CYS A 136 16.75 4.88 -2.63
N PHE A 137 17.12 5.45 -3.75
CA PHE A 137 16.32 6.43 -4.48
C PHE A 137 16.08 5.93 -5.90
N ILE A 138 14.81 5.70 -6.22
CA ILE A 138 14.39 5.35 -7.58
C ILE A 138 13.84 6.61 -8.23
N GLY A 139 14.47 7.03 -9.32
CA GLY A 139 14.04 8.20 -10.07
C GLY A 139 12.66 8.03 -10.71
N ALA A 140 12.08 9.15 -11.04
CA ALA A 140 10.81 9.21 -11.73
C ALA A 140 10.88 8.62 -13.14
#